data_04de6d2345cbe8a546fb637c46db5443
#
_entry.id   04de6d2345cbe8a546fb637c46db5443
#
_cell.length_a   1.000
_cell.length_b   1.000
_cell.length_c   1.000
_cell.angle_alpha   90.00
_cell.angle_beta   90.00
_cell.angle_gamma   90.00
#
_symmetry.space_group_name_H-M   'P 1'
#
loop_
_entity.id
_entity.type
_entity.pdbx_description
1 polymer ?
#
loop_
_entity_poly.entity_id
_entity_poly.type
_entity_poly.pdbx_seq_one_letter_code
_entity_poly.pdbx_strand_id
1 'polypeptide(L)'
;MQKFDIRALVLGGMFVSLTILLTYVFALHTTFVHITFGFVPIALYGAMYGPWKGAIVGAAANLIGTAVLGLSIFFPGFTLSDFCTGWIYGYFFHKKGQIGWKEAWKPFLLVTVLIHLGLNTLWLVIFYDKAAEAIFLSSLIKNIICYPMEIMLFMFVHRSVYAALMWKKSVSVK
;
A
#
# COMPACT_ATOMS: atom_id res chain seq x y z
N MET A 1 15.98 12.68 20.82
CA MET A 1 15.54 11.28 20.92
C MET A 1 14.03 11.24 20.71
N GLN A 2 13.55 10.69 19.59
CA GLN A 2 12.10 10.50 19.40
C GLN A 2 11.63 9.48 20.43
N LYS A 3 10.70 9.85 21.30
CA LYS A 3 10.04 8.91 22.20
C LYS A 3 9.45 7.78 21.37
N PHE A 4 9.88 6.56 21.64
CA PHE A 4 9.33 5.37 21.00
C PHE A 4 7.84 5.30 21.35
N ASP A 5 6.99 5.58 20.38
CA ASP A 5 5.54 5.51 20.57
C ASP A 5 5.12 4.03 20.45
N ILE A 6 5.05 3.35 21.60
CA ILE A 6 4.68 1.95 21.71
C ILE A 6 3.34 1.68 21.00
N ARG A 7 2.41 2.65 21.04
CA ARG A 7 1.12 2.53 20.33
C ARG A 7 1.31 2.46 18.83
N ALA A 8 2.20 3.30 18.28
CA ALA A 8 2.51 3.25 16.85
C ALA A 8 3.17 1.91 16.46
N LEU A 9 4.04 1.35 17.31
CA LEU A 9 4.67 0.06 17.05
C LEU A 9 3.66 -1.09 17.04
N VAL A 10 2.81 -1.18 18.05
CA VAL A 10 1.76 -2.22 18.15
C VAL A 10 0.79 -2.12 16.97
N LEU A 11 0.30 -0.93 16.67
CA LEU A 11 -0.54 -0.71 15.49
C LEU A 11 0.19 -1.03 14.19
N GLY A 12 1.47 -0.70 14.08
CA GLY A 12 2.31 -1.07 12.95
C GLY A 12 2.32 -2.58 12.71
N GLY A 13 2.51 -3.39 13.74
CA GLY A 13 2.43 -4.84 13.66
C GLY A 13 1.05 -5.34 13.19
N MET A 14 -0.03 -4.76 13.70
CA MET A 14 -1.40 -5.08 13.25
C MET A 14 -1.61 -4.73 11.77
N PHE A 15 -1.12 -3.57 11.33
CA PHE A 15 -1.22 -3.16 9.93
C PHE A 15 -0.35 -4.02 9.00
N VAL A 16 0.83 -4.46 9.45
CA VAL A 16 1.65 -5.44 8.72
C VAL A 16 0.89 -6.75 8.53
N SER A 17 0.31 -7.31 9.59
CA SER A 17 -0.48 -8.54 9.51
C SER A 17 -1.69 -8.40 8.59
N LEU A 18 -2.40 -7.28 8.69
CA LEU A 18 -3.53 -6.98 7.81
C LEU A 18 -3.10 -6.84 6.34
N THR A 19 -1.96 -6.19 6.09
CA THR A 19 -1.38 -6.07 4.75
C THR A 19 -1.07 -7.45 4.17
N ILE A 20 -0.43 -8.33 4.93
CA ILE A 20 -0.10 -9.70 4.50
C ILE A 20 -1.38 -10.45 4.15
N LEU A 21 -2.41 -10.42 5.03
CA LEU A 21 -3.70 -11.07 4.76
C LEU A 21 -4.34 -10.56 3.47
N LEU A 22 -4.42 -9.24 3.28
CA LEU A 22 -5.06 -8.64 2.12
C LEU A 22 -4.24 -8.80 0.82
N THR A 23 -2.92 -8.95 0.93
CA THR A 23 -2.05 -9.12 -0.22
C THR A 23 -1.97 -10.57 -0.69
N TYR A 24 -1.97 -11.55 0.23
CA TYR A 24 -1.68 -12.94 -0.11
C TYR A 24 -2.89 -13.86 0.05
N VAL A 25 -3.79 -13.60 1.01
CA VAL A 25 -4.97 -14.44 1.26
C VAL A 25 -6.19 -13.96 0.48
N PHE A 26 -6.45 -12.65 0.50
CA PHE A 26 -7.59 -12.03 -0.19
C PHE A 26 -7.26 -11.48 -1.57
N ALA A 27 -6.11 -11.84 -2.12
CA ALA A 27 -5.77 -11.47 -3.49
C ALA A 27 -6.66 -12.20 -4.49
N LEU A 28 -7.19 -11.44 -5.46
CA LEU A 28 -7.89 -12.03 -6.59
C LEU A 28 -6.87 -12.43 -7.65
N HIS A 29 -6.56 -13.72 -7.68
CA HIS A 29 -5.67 -14.31 -8.66
C HIS A 29 -6.47 -14.70 -9.90
N THR A 30 -6.42 -13.90 -10.94
CA THR A 30 -6.90 -14.27 -12.27
C THR A 30 -5.68 -14.52 -13.17
N THR A 31 -5.81 -15.36 -14.19
CA THR A 31 -4.71 -15.76 -15.10
C THR A 31 -3.90 -14.56 -15.64
N PHE A 32 -4.52 -13.42 -15.80
CA PHE A 32 -3.91 -12.21 -16.38
C PHE A 32 -3.79 -11.02 -15.41
N VAL A 33 -4.53 -11.02 -14.30
CA VAL A 33 -4.61 -9.86 -13.40
C VAL A 33 -4.52 -10.32 -11.94
N HIS A 34 -3.52 -9.80 -11.25
CA HIS A 34 -3.31 -9.98 -9.82
C HIS A 34 -3.71 -8.71 -9.10
N ILE A 35 -4.92 -8.70 -8.52
CA ILE A 35 -5.42 -7.56 -7.75
C ILE A 35 -5.21 -7.84 -6.28
N THR A 36 -4.49 -6.96 -5.60
CA THR A 36 -4.24 -7.05 -4.16
C THR A 36 -4.82 -5.84 -3.44
N PHE A 37 -5.31 -6.05 -2.23
CA PHE A 37 -5.87 -5.00 -1.40
C PHE A 37 -4.89 -4.52 -0.30
N GLY A 38 -3.67 -5.02 -0.30
CA GLY A 38 -2.65 -4.72 0.70
C GLY A 38 -2.18 -3.27 0.75
N PHE A 39 -2.38 -2.50 -0.33
CA PHE A 39 -2.08 -1.07 -0.36
C PHE A 39 -2.93 -0.26 0.64
N VAL A 40 -4.16 -0.70 0.95
CA VAL A 40 -5.09 0.02 1.83
C VAL A 40 -4.55 0.18 3.25
N PRO A 41 -4.12 -0.88 3.95
CA PRO A 41 -3.51 -0.74 5.28
C PRO A 41 -2.23 0.10 5.26
N ILE A 42 -1.39 -0.07 4.23
CA ILE A 42 -0.15 0.71 4.09
C ILE A 42 -0.47 2.21 3.98
N ALA A 43 -1.42 2.56 3.11
CA ALA A 43 -1.85 3.94 2.90
C ALA A 43 -2.49 4.56 4.16
N LEU A 44 -3.35 3.80 4.85
CA LEU A 44 -3.98 4.23 6.11
C LEU A 44 -2.95 4.45 7.22
N TYR A 45 -2.03 3.51 7.40
CA TYR A 45 -0.99 3.66 8.41
C TYR A 45 -0.06 4.83 8.11
N GLY A 46 0.32 5.01 6.83
CA GLY A 46 1.07 6.17 6.36
C GLY A 46 0.35 7.49 6.62
N ALA A 47 -0.97 7.55 6.38
CA ALA A 47 -1.79 8.72 6.69
C ALA A 47 -1.80 9.07 8.18
N MET A 48 -1.85 8.05 9.06
CA MET A 48 -1.90 8.23 10.51
C MET A 48 -0.53 8.62 11.10
N TYR A 49 0.53 7.95 10.69
CA TYR A 49 1.84 8.00 11.35
C TYR A 49 2.97 8.60 10.52
N GLY A 50 2.70 8.96 9.27
CA GLY A 50 3.63 9.65 8.39
C GLY A 50 4.44 8.75 7.45
N PRO A 51 5.27 9.37 6.57
CA PRO A 51 5.89 8.68 5.45
C PRO A 51 6.87 7.58 5.88
N TRP A 52 7.76 7.86 6.82
CA TRP A 52 8.76 6.89 7.26
C TRP A 52 8.15 5.64 7.90
N LYS A 53 7.14 5.84 8.75
CA LYS A 53 6.47 4.71 9.40
C LYS A 53 5.63 3.91 8.41
N GLY A 54 4.97 4.58 7.46
CA GLY A 54 4.26 3.94 6.35
C GLY A 54 5.19 3.10 5.46
N ALA A 55 6.35 3.64 5.14
CA ALA A 55 7.38 2.94 4.36
C ALA A 55 7.89 1.67 5.06
N ILE A 56 8.15 1.75 6.36
CA ILE A 56 8.60 0.60 7.17
C ILE A 56 7.52 -0.49 7.20
N VAL A 57 6.25 -0.13 7.36
CA VAL A 57 5.14 -1.11 7.35
C VAL A 57 5.01 -1.79 5.99
N GLY A 58 5.10 -1.06 4.88
CA GLY A 58 5.09 -1.62 3.54
C GLY A 58 6.22 -2.62 3.31
N ALA A 59 7.46 -2.21 3.61
CA ALA A 59 8.63 -3.07 3.48
C ALA A 59 8.57 -4.30 4.40
N ALA A 60 8.16 -4.12 5.66
CA ALA A 60 8.04 -5.21 6.63
C ALA A 60 6.97 -6.23 6.20
N ALA A 61 5.83 -5.77 5.69
CA ALA A 61 4.78 -6.67 5.20
C ALA A 61 5.25 -7.52 4.03
N ASN A 62 5.96 -6.92 3.07
CA ASN A 62 6.54 -7.65 1.94
C ASN A 62 7.61 -8.64 2.43
N LEU A 63 8.56 -8.18 3.23
CA LEU A 63 9.65 -9.01 3.73
C LEU A 63 9.13 -10.22 4.53
N ILE A 64 8.20 -9.99 5.45
CA ILE A 64 7.62 -11.07 6.27
C ILE A 64 6.78 -12.01 5.38
N GLY A 65 5.95 -11.47 4.49
CA GLY A 65 5.12 -12.27 3.61
C GLY A 65 5.92 -13.16 2.66
N THR A 66 6.99 -12.64 2.08
CA THR A 66 7.80 -13.38 1.09
C THR A 66 8.93 -14.18 1.71
N ALA A 67 9.80 -13.54 2.52
CA ALA A 67 11.01 -14.19 3.02
C ALA A 67 10.75 -15.07 4.25
N VAL A 68 9.79 -14.71 5.12
CA VAL A 68 9.53 -15.47 6.36
C VAL A 68 8.43 -16.50 6.16
N LEU A 69 7.31 -16.09 5.55
CA LEU A 69 6.15 -16.96 5.38
C LEU A 69 6.16 -17.74 4.05
N GLY A 70 7.04 -17.37 3.12
CA GLY A 70 7.18 -18.06 1.83
C GLY A 70 5.92 -17.96 0.94
N LEU A 71 5.10 -16.92 1.13
CA LEU A 71 3.83 -16.76 0.40
C LEU A 71 4.03 -16.35 -1.06
N SER A 72 5.23 -15.90 -1.42
CA SER A 72 5.62 -15.53 -2.78
C SER A 72 7.14 -15.58 -2.91
N ILE A 73 7.65 -15.41 -4.14
CA ILE A 73 9.10 -15.39 -4.40
C ILE A 73 9.68 -14.10 -3.80
N PHE A 74 10.67 -14.28 -2.92
CA PHE A 74 11.36 -13.13 -2.33
C PHE A 74 12.31 -12.50 -3.36
N PHE A 75 12.10 -11.21 -3.60
CA PHE A 75 13.03 -10.39 -4.37
C PHE A 75 13.15 -9.01 -3.70
N PRO A 76 14.36 -8.56 -3.33
CA PRO A 76 14.57 -7.30 -2.60
C PRO A 76 13.99 -6.07 -3.30
N GLY A 77 13.91 -6.09 -4.63
CA GLY A 77 13.32 -5.02 -5.43
C GLY A 77 11.84 -4.77 -5.11
N PHE A 78 11.05 -5.82 -4.88
CA PHE A 78 9.65 -5.64 -4.49
C PHE A 78 9.51 -5.07 -3.09
N THR A 79 10.40 -5.43 -2.17
CA THR A 79 10.45 -4.81 -0.83
C THR A 79 10.74 -3.31 -0.92
N LEU A 80 11.66 -2.91 -1.81
CA LEU A 80 11.93 -1.49 -2.08
C LEU A 80 10.72 -0.78 -2.70
N SER A 81 10.00 -1.43 -3.61
CA SER A 81 8.77 -0.92 -4.20
C SER A 81 7.70 -0.64 -3.14
N ASP A 82 7.48 -1.58 -2.21
CA ASP A 82 6.49 -1.43 -1.14
C ASP A 82 6.92 -0.40 -0.09
N PHE A 83 8.23 -0.26 0.16
CA PHE A 83 8.79 0.84 0.95
C PHE A 83 8.45 2.21 0.32
N CYS A 84 8.72 2.37 -0.97
CA CYS A 84 8.44 3.61 -1.69
C CYS A 84 6.93 3.89 -1.75
N THR A 85 6.10 2.87 -1.93
CA THR A 85 4.64 2.98 -1.89
C THR A 85 4.15 3.54 -0.56
N GLY A 86 4.60 2.96 0.54
CA GLY A 86 4.26 3.43 1.89
C GLY A 86 4.75 4.85 2.18
N TRP A 87 5.94 5.19 1.67
CA TRP A 87 6.49 6.53 1.79
C TRP A 87 5.66 7.58 1.03
N ILE A 88 5.29 7.29 -0.22
CA ILE A 88 4.46 8.18 -1.06
C ILE A 88 3.11 8.42 -0.41
N TYR A 89 2.39 7.36 -0.04
CA TYR A 89 1.08 7.51 0.61
C TYR A 89 1.19 8.29 1.93
N GLY A 90 2.20 7.98 2.75
CA GLY A 90 2.44 8.71 3.99
C GLY A 90 2.76 10.18 3.78
N TYR A 91 3.55 10.52 2.75
CA TYR A 91 3.89 11.89 2.44
C TYR A 91 2.67 12.72 2.02
N PHE A 92 1.83 12.17 1.16
CA PHE A 92 0.67 12.89 0.64
C PHE A 92 -0.52 12.93 1.60
N PHE A 93 -0.71 11.89 2.42
CA PHE A 93 -1.90 11.75 3.27
C PHE A 93 -1.67 12.16 4.71
N HIS A 94 -0.43 12.21 5.18
CA HIS A 94 -0.15 12.54 6.58
C HIS A 94 -0.65 13.94 6.95
N LYS A 95 -1.27 14.03 8.14
CA LYS A 95 -1.89 15.24 8.69
C LYS A 95 -3.09 15.79 7.90
N LYS A 96 -3.56 15.11 6.87
CA LYS A 96 -4.81 15.45 6.22
C LYS A 96 -5.98 14.83 6.99
N GLY A 97 -7.03 15.62 7.17
CA GLY A 97 -8.27 15.14 7.79
C GLY A 97 -9.04 14.20 6.86
N GLN A 98 -10.17 14.64 6.34
CA GLN A 98 -10.86 13.88 5.30
C GLN A 98 -10.11 14.02 3.97
N ILE A 99 -9.72 12.86 3.41
CA ILE A 99 -9.08 12.80 2.11
C ILE A 99 -10.20 12.71 1.07
N GLY A 100 -10.26 13.72 0.20
CA GLY A 100 -11.20 13.77 -0.92
C GLY A 100 -10.61 13.16 -2.20
N TRP A 101 -11.46 12.99 -3.22
CA TRP A 101 -11.05 12.49 -4.54
C TRP A 101 -9.91 13.31 -5.15
N LYS A 102 -9.99 14.64 -5.05
CA LYS A 102 -8.97 15.57 -5.57
C LYS A 102 -7.60 15.45 -4.89
N GLU A 103 -7.55 14.84 -3.73
CA GLU A 103 -6.32 14.66 -2.95
C GLU A 103 -5.77 13.24 -3.10
N ALA A 104 -6.64 12.27 -3.36
CA ALA A 104 -6.27 10.87 -3.51
C ALA A 104 -5.64 10.59 -4.89
N TRP A 105 -6.14 11.20 -5.96
CA TRP A 105 -5.71 10.86 -7.32
C TRP A 105 -4.20 11.02 -7.57
N LYS A 106 -3.59 12.09 -7.02
CA LYS A 106 -2.16 12.37 -7.23
C LYS A 106 -1.24 11.27 -6.67
N PRO A 107 -1.32 10.90 -5.36
CA PRO A 107 -0.46 9.85 -4.82
C PRO A 107 -0.73 8.49 -5.45
N PHE A 108 -1.99 8.15 -5.77
CA PHE A 108 -2.30 6.91 -6.48
C PHE A 108 -1.73 6.89 -7.89
N LEU A 109 -1.84 7.99 -8.64
CA LEU A 109 -1.21 8.11 -9.96
C LEU A 109 0.30 7.94 -9.87
N LEU A 110 0.92 8.58 -8.90
CA LEU A 110 2.37 8.55 -8.71
C LEU A 110 2.84 7.12 -8.35
N VAL A 111 2.13 6.42 -7.49
CA VAL A 111 2.41 5.00 -7.18
C VAL A 111 2.20 4.12 -8.42
N THR A 112 1.12 4.30 -9.15
CA THR A 112 0.84 3.52 -10.37
C THR A 112 1.95 3.71 -11.40
N VAL A 113 2.36 4.94 -11.68
CA VAL A 113 3.36 5.22 -12.72
C VAL A 113 4.77 4.86 -12.26
N LEU A 114 5.21 5.32 -11.09
CA LEU A 114 6.59 5.10 -10.64
C LEU A 114 6.82 3.68 -10.10
N ILE A 115 5.86 3.15 -9.35
CA ILE A 115 6.06 1.86 -8.69
C ILE A 115 5.54 0.72 -9.57
N HIS A 116 4.27 0.74 -9.97
CA HIS A 116 3.70 -0.40 -10.69
C HIS A 116 4.19 -0.50 -12.14
N LEU A 117 4.20 0.61 -12.88
CA LEU A 117 4.70 0.62 -14.27
C LEU A 117 6.22 0.76 -14.35
N GLY A 118 6.85 1.51 -13.46
CA GLY A 118 8.30 1.68 -13.42
C GLY A 118 8.99 0.53 -12.72
N LEU A 119 9.13 0.61 -11.40
CA LEU A 119 9.95 -0.31 -10.62
C LEU A 119 9.49 -1.76 -10.73
N ASN A 120 8.20 -2.06 -10.56
CA ASN A 120 7.74 -3.45 -10.57
C ASN A 120 7.88 -4.10 -11.94
N THR A 121 7.62 -3.37 -13.03
CA THR A 121 7.85 -3.90 -14.39
C THR A 121 9.35 -4.14 -14.64
N LEU A 122 10.20 -3.21 -14.19
CA LEU A 122 11.66 -3.36 -14.30
C LEU A 122 12.14 -4.61 -13.53
N TRP A 123 11.67 -4.81 -12.31
CA TRP A 123 12.01 -6.01 -11.53
C TRP A 123 11.54 -7.30 -12.21
N LEU A 124 10.33 -7.32 -12.79
CA LEU A 124 9.81 -8.47 -13.50
C LEU A 124 10.63 -8.80 -14.76
N VAL A 125 11.07 -7.79 -15.50
CA VAL A 125 11.94 -7.99 -16.67
C VAL A 125 13.29 -8.57 -16.26
N ILE A 126 13.92 -8.01 -15.23
CA ILE A 126 15.23 -8.47 -14.72
C ILE A 126 15.14 -9.90 -14.18
N PHE A 127 14.05 -10.22 -13.44
CA PHE A 127 13.93 -11.49 -12.74
C PHE A 127 13.48 -12.63 -13.62
N TYR A 128 12.59 -12.38 -14.58
CA TYR A 128 11.98 -13.43 -15.40
C TYR A 128 12.56 -13.54 -16.82
N ASP A 129 13.48 -12.66 -17.19
CA ASP A 129 14.09 -12.60 -18.54
C ASP A 129 13.04 -12.70 -19.68
N LYS A 130 11.86 -12.15 -19.42
CA LYS A 130 10.73 -12.18 -20.36
C LYS A 130 10.73 -10.94 -21.24
N ALA A 131 10.11 -11.05 -22.40
CA ALA A 131 9.93 -9.94 -23.33
C ALA A 131 9.32 -8.72 -22.62
N ALA A 132 10.11 -7.66 -22.45
CA ALA A 132 9.77 -6.46 -21.72
C ALA A 132 8.45 -5.82 -22.20
N GLU A 133 8.20 -5.85 -23.50
CA GLU A 133 7.00 -5.29 -24.13
C GLU A 133 5.71 -5.97 -23.67
N ALA A 134 5.69 -7.31 -23.61
CA ALA A 134 4.50 -8.05 -23.19
C ALA A 134 4.16 -7.82 -21.72
N ILE A 135 5.18 -7.73 -20.86
CA ILE A 135 5.01 -7.44 -19.42
C ILE A 135 4.53 -6.00 -19.23
N PHE A 136 5.11 -5.05 -19.95
CA PHE A 136 4.72 -3.65 -19.85
C PHE A 136 3.29 -3.42 -20.31
N LEU A 137 2.88 -3.99 -21.44
CA LEU A 137 1.53 -3.84 -21.99
C LEU A 137 0.47 -4.45 -21.06
N SER A 138 0.72 -5.66 -20.54
CA SER A 138 -0.20 -6.28 -19.57
C SER A 138 -0.29 -5.51 -18.25
N SER A 139 0.83 -4.99 -17.77
CA SER A 139 0.86 -4.12 -16.58
C SER A 139 0.11 -2.82 -16.80
N LEU A 140 0.24 -2.21 -17.97
CA LEU A 140 -0.44 -0.96 -18.31
C LEU A 140 -1.97 -1.14 -18.34
N ILE A 141 -2.46 -2.18 -19.02
CA ILE A 141 -3.91 -2.50 -19.07
C ILE A 141 -4.46 -2.76 -17.67
N LYS A 142 -3.75 -3.58 -16.88
CA LYS A 142 -4.12 -3.86 -15.49
C LYS A 142 -4.23 -2.58 -14.68
N ASN A 143 -3.22 -1.72 -14.73
CA ASN A 143 -3.16 -0.51 -13.91
C ASN A 143 -4.24 0.51 -14.31
N ILE A 144 -4.59 0.64 -15.58
CA ILE A 144 -5.70 1.50 -16.03
C ILE A 144 -7.04 1.06 -15.41
N ILE A 145 -7.26 -0.25 -15.32
CA ILE A 145 -8.50 -0.81 -14.74
C ILE A 145 -8.48 -0.71 -13.21
N CYS A 146 -7.35 -1.05 -12.58
CA CYS A 146 -7.23 -1.09 -11.13
C CYS A 146 -7.19 0.31 -10.50
N TYR A 147 -6.62 1.30 -11.16
CA TYR A 147 -6.43 2.66 -10.65
C TYR A 147 -7.71 3.31 -10.06
N PRO A 148 -8.85 3.41 -10.78
CA PRO A 148 -10.06 3.97 -10.22
C PRO A 148 -10.63 3.13 -9.08
N MET A 149 -10.51 1.80 -9.16
CA MET A 149 -10.99 0.89 -8.13
C MET A 149 -10.19 1.03 -6.83
N GLU A 150 -8.88 1.17 -6.92
CA GLU A 150 -8.01 1.39 -5.76
C GLU A 150 -8.34 2.69 -5.03
N ILE A 151 -8.56 3.79 -5.76
CA ILE A 151 -8.96 5.07 -5.17
C ILE A 151 -10.31 4.96 -4.47
N MET A 152 -11.31 4.35 -5.13
CA MET A 152 -12.64 4.17 -4.56
C MET A 152 -12.59 3.34 -3.27
N LEU A 153 -11.87 2.23 -3.29
CA LEU A 153 -11.71 1.35 -2.13
C LEU A 153 -11.02 2.07 -0.98
N PHE A 154 -9.91 2.76 -1.27
CA PHE A 154 -9.20 3.54 -0.26
C PHE A 154 -10.10 4.61 0.37
N MET A 155 -10.81 5.38 -0.44
CA MET A 155 -11.71 6.43 0.06
C MET A 155 -12.82 5.86 0.93
N PHE A 156 -13.43 4.74 0.52
CA PHE A 156 -14.47 4.07 1.31
C PHE A 156 -13.95 3.65 2.69
N VAL A 157 -12.81 2.99 2.74
CA VAL A 157 -12.21 2.54 4.01
C VAL A 157 -11.71 3.72 4.84
N HIS A 158 -11.02 4.69 4.22
CA HIS A 158 -10.55 5.89 4.91
C HIS A 158 -11.68 6.69 5.55
N ARG A 159 -12.79 6.87 4.82
CA ARG A 159 -13.97 7.59 5.34
C ARG A 159 -14.58 6.87 6.54
N SER A 160 -14.67 5.55 6.49
CA SER A 160 -15.19 4.73 7.59
C SER A 160 -14.30 4.82 8.83
N VAL A 161 -12.98 4.70 8.65
CA VAL A 161 -11.99 4.81 9.74
C VAL A 161 -11.99 6.22 10.32
N TYR A 162 -12.01 7.25 9.48
CA TYR A 162 -12.05 8.64 9.94
C TYR A 162 -13.32 8.94 10.74
N ALA A 163 -14.47 8.49 10.28
CA ALA A 163 -15.75 8.64 10.99
C ALA A 163 -15.70 7.96 12.38
N ALA A 164 -15.15 6.75 12.46
CA ALA A 164 -14.99 6.03 13.72
C ALA A 164 -14.05 6.76 14.71
N LEU A 165 -12.95 7.33 14.22
CA LEU A 165 -12.01 8.10 15.04
C LEU A 165 -12.62 9.41 15.57
N MET A 166 -13.39 10.10 14.74
CA MET A 166 -14.09 11.34 15.12
C MET A 166 -15.19 11.05 16.13
N TRP A 167 -15.95 9.96 15.96
CA TRP A 167 -16.94 9.50 16.94
C TRP A 167 -16.31 9.29 18.32
N LYS A 168 -15.18 8.57 18.38
CA LYS A 168 -14.47 8.31 19.64
C LYS A 168 -14.01 9.59 20.33
N LYS A 169 -13.55 10.58 19.56
CA LYS A 169 -13.13 11.88 20.09
C LYS A 169 -14.33 12.67 20.66
N SER A 170 -15.49 12.60 20.02
CA SER A 170 -16.72 13.27 20.48
C SER A 170 -17.27 12.66 21.78
N VAL A 171 -17.15 11.35 21.96
CA VAL A 171 -17.62 10.64 23.17
C VAL A 171 -16.67 10.86 24.36
N SER A 172 -15.36 11.06 24.08
CA SER A 172 -14.35 11.28 25.15
C SER A 172 -14.35 12.71 25.72
N VAL A 173 -15.10 13.63 25.14
CA VAL A 173 -15.21 15.06 25.58
C VAL A 173 -16.50 15.29 26.39
N LYS A 174 -17.35 14.29 26.52
CA LYS A 174 -18.48 14.29 27.47
C LYS A 174 -18.12 13.51 28.73
#